data_2420d4cf22f7799c34e580d1792614a2
#
_entry.id   2420d4cf22f7799c34e580d1792614a2
#
_cell.length_a   1.000
_cell.length_b   1.000
_cell.length_c   1.000
_cell.angle_alpha   90.00
_cell.angle_beta   90.00
_cell.angle_gamma   90.00
#
_symmetry.space_group_name_H-M   'P 1'
#
loop_
_entity.id
_entity.type
_entity.pdbx_description
1 polymer ?
#
loop_
_entity_poly.entity_id
_entity_poly.type
_entity_poly.pdbx_seq_one_letter_code
_entity_poly.pdbx_strand_id
1 'polypeptide(L)'
;MLSIALKMLFGDKMKFMTLVVGLTFTCFLLTQQGSIFCGLMLRTASNIFETGAPIWVIDSTASSFNDVVDLKLSEVARVRSVSGVQWAVPLSLHGGTAQSDEGKTATIQVMGVDDESLVGLPAGLKDAHYEDLNQPNAVIIAKSRSERYGSPLLGDEFEINDHRVKVVGVLDSKKSFSPFPIVYTAISRVQSLMPDKQRIVSFILVKPKAGVDATELCQKINEETGLKAIQLWDFVFSTMKFWAANTGIPINFGTNVVMVLIIGTVISAQTLYAFMLENIRQFGTFKAIGITNGELARMVFVQSITVGLIGYGLGVGMASLFGLFLPDTAPLAYYTPPELIWIVLFLVMGFCVIASFLSLYRVLRIDPAIVFRG
;
A
#
# COMPACT_ATOMS: atom_id res chain seq x y z
N MET A 1 14.26 0.60 -42.71
CA MET A 1 12.87 0.75 -42.25
C MET A 1 12.77 1.37 -40.84
N LEU A 2 13.45 0.84 -39.81
CA LEU A 2 13.43 1.38 -38.44
C LEU A 2 13.81 2.88 -38.39
N SER A 3 14.91 3.25 -39.04
CA SER A 3 15.39 4.66 -39.10
C SER A 3 14.38 5.59 -39.76
N ILE A 4 13.66 5.11 -40.78
CA ILE A 4 12.64 5.91 -41.49
C ILE A 4 11.41 6.12 -40.58
N ALA A 5 10.95 5.06 -39.89
CA ALA A 5 9.84 5.12 -38.95
C ALA A 5 10.11 6.16 -37.83
N LEU A 6 11.32 6.13 -37.25
CA LEU A 6 11.72 7.08 -36.22
C LEU A 6 11.87 8.52 -36.76
N LYS A 7 12.46 8.69 -37.97
CA LYS A 7 12.55 10.02 -38.59
C LYS A 7 11.17 10.62 -38.89
N MET A 8 10.19 9.80 -39.31
CA MET A 8 8.80 10.25 -39.47
C MET A 8 8.17 10.67 -38.14
N LEU A 9 8.41 9.90 -37.08
CA LEU A 9 7.87 10.17 -35.76
C LEU A 9 8.41 11.48 -35.18
N PHE A 10 9.73 11.69 -35.24
CA PHE A 10 10.38 12.89 -34.72
C PHE A 10 10.36 14.09 -35.69
N GLY A 11 9.95 13.89 -36.93
CA GLY A 11 9.89 14.94 -37.94
C GLY A 11 8.84 16.03 -37.67
N ASP A 12 7.74 15.64 -36.99
CA ASP A 12 6.70 16.58 -36.58
C ASP A 12 6.66 16.63 -35.02
N LYS A 13 7.30 17.63 -34.48
CA LYS A 13 7.45 17.81 -33.02
C LYS A 13 6.11 17.96 -32.31
N MET A 14 5.14 18.66 -32.90
CA MET A 14 3.84 18.88 -32.24
C MET A 14 3.05 17.58 -32.12
N LYS A 15 3.01 16.78 -33.18
CA LYS A 15 2.31 15.48 -33.18
C LYS A 15 2.99 14.48 -32.24
N PHE A 16 4.32 14.44 -32.27
CA PHE A 16 5.10 13.62 -31.34
C PHE A 16 4.79 14.00 -29.89
N MET A 17 4.78 15.30 -29.55
CA MET A 17 4.44 15.75 -28.20
C MET A 17 3.03 15.35 -27.78
N THR A 18 2.03 15.48 -28.67
CA THR A 18 0.64 15.08 -28.37
C THR A 18 0.54 13.60 -28.03
N LEU A 19 1.22 12.74 -28.81
CA LEU A 19 1.31 11.29 -28.54
C LEU A 19 1.97 11.01 -27.18
N VAL A 20 3.11 11.63 -26.92
CA VAL A 20 3.87 11.42 -25.69
C VAL A 20 3.08 11.89 -24.47
N VAL A 21 2.45 13.09 -24.54
CA VAL A 21 1.67 13.64 -23.42
C VAL A 21 0.49 12.72 -23.06
N GLY A 22 -0.27 12.23 -24.05
CA GLY A 22 -1.38 11.32 -23.80
C GLY A 22 -0.95 10.02 -23.11
N LEU A 23 0.15 9.42 -23.59
CA LEU A 23 0.70 8.21 -23.00
C LEU A 23 1.33 8.46 -21.62
N THR A 24 2.04 9.57 -21.45
CA THR A 24 2.60 9.98 -20.16
C THR A 24 1.50 10.11 -19.11
N PHE A 25 0.39 10.78 -19.46
CA PHE A 25 -0.73 10.95 -18.54
C PHE A 25 -1.37 9.61 -18.15
N THR A 26 -1.57 8.71 -19.12
CA THR A 26 -2.09 7.37 -18.86
C THR A 26 -1.16 6.57 -17.93
N CYS A 27 0.15 6.58 -18.20
CA CYS A 27 1.15 5.91 -17.37
C CYS A 27 1.22 6.51 -15.97
N PHE A 28 1.16 7.84 -15.87
CA PHE A 28 1.10 8.54 -14.59
C PHE A 28 -0.10 8.08 -13.76
N LEU A 29 -1.30 8.08 -14.33
CA LEU A 29 -2.51 7.64 -13.63
C LEU A 29 -2.45 6.18 -13.20
N LEU A 30 -1.97 5.26 -14.06
CA LEU A 30 -1.80 3.85 -13.71
C LEU A 30 -0.83 3.67 -12.54
N THR A 31 0.32 4.32 -12.60
CA THR A 31 1.33 4.24 -11.56
C THR A 31 0.82 4.86 -10.26
N GLN A 32 0.18 6.03 -10.33
CA GLN A 32 -0.38 6.71 -9.17
C GLN A 32 -1.46 5.86 -8.48
N GLN A 33 -2.43 5.34 -9.22
CA GLN A 33 -3.50 4.51 -8.67
C GLN A 33 -2.94 3.23 -8.04
N GLY A 34 -2.01 2.57 -8.72
CA GLY A 34 -1.34 1.39 -8.18
C GLY A 34 -0.55 1.69 -6.90
N SER A 35 0.18 2.80 -6.87
CA SER A 35 0.96 3.22 -5.70
C SER A 35 0.10 3.60 -4.50
N ILE A 36 -1.05 4.24 -4.73
CA ILE A 36 -2.03 4.54 -3.67
C ILE A 36 -2.63 3.24 -3.14
N PHE A 37 -3.00 2.31 -4.03
CA PHE A 37 -3.53 1.01 -3.62
C PHE A 37 -2.52 0.22 -2.77
N CYS A 38 -1.27 0.09 -3.24
CA CYS A 38 -0.21 -0.60 -2.49
C CYS A 38 0.07 0.08 -1.16
N GLY A 39 0.15 1.41 -1.13
CA GLY A 39 0.34 2.18 0.11
C GLY A 39 -0.82 2.02 1.08
N LEU A 40 -2.06 1.99 0.59
CA LEU A 40 -3.25 1.78 1.41
C LEU A 40 -3.25 0.37 2.01
N MET A 41 -2.96 -0.66 1.20
CA MET A 41 -2.87 -2.04 1.68
C MET A 41 -1.77 -2.20 2.72
N LEU A 42 -0.60 -1.64 2.50
CA LEU A 42 0.50 -1.67 3.47
C LEU A 42 0.12 -0.98 4.78
N ARG A 43 -0.64 0.12 4.71
CA ARG A 43 -1.12 0.85 5.88
C ARG A 43 -2.10 0.02 6.73
N THR A 44 -2.81 -0.97 6.16
CA THR A 44 -3.68 -1.87 6.93
C THR A 44 -2.90 -2.73 7.93
N ALA A 45 -1.63 -2.98 7.67
CA ALA A 45 -0.74 -3.77 8.51
C ALA A 45 0.31 -2.92 9.28
N SER A 46 0.16 -1.58 9.32
CA SER A 46 1.14 -0.69 9.94
C SER A 46 1.44 -1.04 11.39
N ASN A 47 0.43 -1.38 12.17
CA ASN A 47 0.60 -1.75 13.58
C ASN A 47 1.46 -3.00 13.78
N ILE A 48 1.41 -3.95 12.82
CA ILE A 48 2.23 -5.16 12.85
C ILE A 48 3.70 -4.78 12.63
N PHE A 49 3.97 -3.90 11.66
CA PHE A 49 5.34 -3.42 11.40
C PHE A 49 5.91 -2.59 12.54
N GLU A 50 5.10 -1.70 13.12
CA GLU A 50 5.52 -0.82 14.21
C GLU A 50 5.87 -1.60 15.47
N THR A 51 5.18 -2.72 15.73
CA THR A 51 5.48 -3.64 16.85
C THR A 51 6.80 -4.37 16.67
N GLY A 52 7.18 -4.71 15.44
CA GLY A 52 8.49 -5.28 15.09
C GLY A 52 8.77 -6.72 15.60
N ALA A 53 7.78 -7.42 16.14
CA ALA A 53 7.96 -8.80 16.61
C ALA A 53 8.06 -9.78 15.42
N PRO A 54 9.05 -10.69 15.38
CA PRO A 54 9.26 -11.58 14.24
C PRO A 54 8.19 -12.66 14.08
N ILE A 55 7.56 -13.09 15.19
CA ILE A 55 6.50 -14.10 15.22
C ILE A 55 5.33 -13.57 16.06
N TRP A 56 4.13 -13.80 15.58
CA TRP A 56 2.86 -13.47 16.21
C TRP A 56 2.08 -14.74 16.48
N VAL A 57 1.58 -14.90 17.70
CA VAL A 57 0.71 -16.02 18.07
C VAL A 57 -0.67 -15.46 18.33
N ILE A 58 -1.65 -16.01 17.64
CA ILE A 58 -3.05 -15.62 17.65
C ILE A 58 -3.92 -16.84 17.90
N ASP A 59 -5.21 -16.63 18.16
CA ASP A 59 -6.18 -17.73 18.18
C ASP A 59 -6.23 -18.43 16.82
N SER A 60 -6.48 -19.74 16.84
CA SER A 60 -6.52 -20.56 15.61
C SER A 60 -7.59 -20.13 14.61
N THR A 61 -8.65 -19.48 15.09
CA THR A 61 -9.78 -18.99 14.27
C THR A 61 -9.54 -17.59 13.72
N ALA A 62 -8.62 -16.81 14.33
CA ALA A 62 -8.30 -15.47 13.89
C ALA A 62 -7.53 -15.47 12.56
N SER A 63 -7.84 -14.51 11.70
CA SER A 63 -7.25 -14.43 10.35
C SER A 63 -6.43 -13.17 10.10
N SER A 64 -6.58 -12.13 10.93
CA SER A 64 -5.94 -10.83 10.72
C SER A 64 -5.74 -10.07 12.03
N PHE A 65 -4.94 -9.01 11.97
CA PHE A 65 -4.73 -8.10 13.11
C PHE A 65 -6.02 -7.43 13.62
N ASN A 66 -7.01 -7.24 12.76
CA ASN A 66 -8.28 -6.61 13.12
C ASN A 66 -9.40 -7.61 13.45
N ASP A 67 -9.14 -8.89 13.24
CA ASP A 67 -10.03 -10.00 13.61
C ASP A 67 -9.51 -10.60 14.93
N VAL A 68 -9.65 -9.81 16.00
CA VAL A 68 -9.10 -10.15 17.32
C VAL A 68 -9.99 -11.16 18.02
N VAL A 69 -9.41 -12.29 18.36
CA VAL A 69 -10.00 -13.29 19.25
C VAL A 69 -9.16 -13.35 20.51
N ASP A 70 -9.81 -13.09 21.64
CA ASP A 70 -9.12 -12.97 22.93
C ASP A 70 -8.54 -14.32 23.39
N LEU A 71 -7.27 -14.33 23.76
CA LEU A 71 -6.53 -15.43 24.34
C LEU A 71 -6.46 -15.28 25.87
N LYS A 72 -6.35 -16.39 26.59
CA LYS A 72 -6.09 -16.34 28.03
C LYS A 72 -4.64 -15.92 28.29
N LEU A 73 -4.43 -15.10 29.31
CA LEU A 73 -3.08 -14.67 29.72
C LEU A 73 -2.16 -15.88 30.05
N SER A 74 -2.72 -17.00 30.51
CA SER A 74 -1.98 -18.25 30.75
C SER A 74 -1.33 -18.85 29.49
N GLU A 75 -1.86 -18.55 28.30
CA GLU A 75 -1.28 -19.04 27.05
C GLU A 75 0.11 -18.46 26.80
N VAL A 76 0.39 -17.26 27.30
CA VAL A 76 1.73 -16.66 27.22
C VAL A 76 2.78 -17.55 27.86
N ALA A 77 2.49 -18.12 29.03
CA ALA A 77 3.41 -19.05 29.74
C ALA A 77 3.58 -20.35 28.94
N ARG A 78 2.51 -20.89 28.34
CA ARG A 78 2.57 -22.07 27.46
C ARG A 78 3.45 -21.83 26.25
N VAL A 79 3.27 -20.72 25.54
CA VAL A 79 4.11 -20.36 24.39
C VAL A 79 5.55 -20.13 24.81
N ARG A 80 5.79 -19.48 25.95
CA ARG A 80 7.13 -19.24 26.50
C ARG A 80 7.88 -20.53 26.83
N SER A 81 7.17 -21.61 27.20
CA SER A 81 7.76 -22.91 27.53
C SER A 81 8.19 -23.71 26.31
N VAL A 82 7.75 -23.37 25.11
CA VAL A 82 8.12 -24.07 23.87
C VAL A 82 9.62 -23.91 23.60
N SER A 83 10.28 -25.04 23.34
CA SER A 83 11.74 -25.02 23.12
C SER A 83 12.06 -24.30 21.81
N GLY A 84 13.01 -23.37 21.87
CA GLY A 84 13.36 -22.49 20.74
C GLY A 84 12.84 -21.05 20.89
N VAL A 85 11.91 -20.80 21.82
CA VAL A 85 11.46 -19.45 22.16
C VAL A 85 12.52 -18.77 23.03
N GLN A 86 12.95 -17.57 22.63
CA GLN A 86 13.83 -16.71 23.43
C GLN A 86 13.00 -15.92 24.44
N TRP A 87 11.92 -15.28 23.97
CA TRP A 87 10.94 -14.63 24.82
C TRP A 87 9.56 -14.68 24.14
N ALA A 88 8.54 -14.69 24.98
CA ALA A 88 7.14 -14.53 24.58
C ALA A 88 6.48 -13.54 25.54
N VAL A 89 5.86 -12.48 24.97
CA VAL A 89 5.24 -11.39 25.75
C VAL A 89 3.82 -11.13 25.25
N PRO A 90 2.92 -10.72 26.15
CA PRO A 90 1.54 -10.42 25.78
C PRO A 90 1.42 -9.08 25.09
N LEU A 91 0.44 -8.96 24.18
CA LEU A 91 -0.02 -7.71 23.62
C LEU A 91 -1.55 -7.71 23.65
N SER A 92 -2.15 -6.65 24.18
CA SER A 92 -3.61 -6.49 24.16
C SER A 92 -4.02 -5.34 23.25
N LEU A 93 -5.17 -5.49 22.57
CA LEU A 93 -5.75 -4.49 21.70
C LEU A 93 -7.26 -4.46 21.93
N HIS A 94 -7.74 -3.38 22.53
CA HIS A 94 -9.16 -3.22 22.86
C HIS A 94 -9.67 -1.83 22.45
N GLY A 95 -10.97 -1.76 22.17
CA GLY A 95 -11.65 -0.48 21.97
C GLY A 95 -11.95 0.20 23.31
N GLY A 96 -11.81 1.51 23.35
CA GLY A 96 -12.19 2.33 24.50
C GLY A 96 -12.75 3.68 24.06
N THR A 97 -13.24 4.47 25.00
CA THR A 97 -13.70 5.84 24.78
C THR A 97 -12.77 6.79 25.52
N ALA A 98 -12.16 7.72 24.78
CA ALA A 98 -11.41 8.84 25.37
C ALA A 98 -12.29 10.05 25.48
N GLN A 99 -12.16 10.78 26.59
CA GLN A 99 -12.85 12.06 26.85
C GLN A 99 -11.86 13.10 27.34
N SER A 100 -11.80 14.24 26.68
CA SER A 100 -10.99 15.37 27.13
C SER A 100 -11.72 16.19 28.19
N ASP A 101 -10.99 17.01 28.96
CA ASP A 101 -11.56 17.95 29.94
C ASP A 101 -12.51 18.98 29.29
N GLU A 102 -12.38 19.22 27.97
CA GLU A 102 -13.30 20.06 27.19
C GLU A 102 -14.60 19.34 26.80
N GLY A 103 -14.78 18.06 27.17
CA GLY A 103 -15.95 17.26 26.85
C GLY A 103 -15.92 16.64 25.44
N LYS A 104 -14.82 16.73 24.70
CA LYS A 104 -14.68 16.03 23.42
C LYS A 104 -14.50 14.56 23.66
N THR A 105 -15.34 13.75 23.04
CA THR A 105 -15.28 12.26 23.14
C THR A 105 -14.88 11.64 21.82
N ALA A 106 -14.07 10.59 21.86
CA ALA A 106 -13.71 9.81 20.69
C ALA A 106 -13.52 8.33 21.05
N THR A 107 -13.94 7.45 20.15
CA THR A 107 -13.55 6.05 20.21
C THR A 107 -12.06 5.92 19.89
N ILE A 108 -11.34 5.23 20.75
CA ILE A 108 -9.89 4.98 20.64
C ILE A 108 -9.60 3.48 20.64
N GLN A 109 -8.39 3.12 20.22
CA GLN A 109 -7.82 1.79 20.46
C GLN A 109 -6.79 1.90 21.59
N VAL A 110 -6.96 1.09 22.63
CA VAL A 110 -5.99 0.96 23.72
C VAL A 110 -5.15 -0.27 23.46
N MET A 111 -3.85 -0.06 23.33
CA MET A 111 -2.86 -1.12 23.13
C MET A 111 -2.05 -1.28 24.40
N GLY A 112 -2.21 -2.45 25.05
CA GLY A 112 -1.47 -2.80 26.25
C GLY A 112 -0.24 -3.61 25.89
N VAL A 113 0.94 -3.12 26.29
CA VAL A 113 2.23 -3.77 26.08
C VAL A 113 2.71 -4.41 27.38
N ASP A 114 3.63 -5.36 27.27
CA ASP A 114 4.23 -6.04 28.42
C ASP A 114 4.93 -5.03 29.37
N ASP A 115 4.64 -5.15 30.67
CA ASP A 115 5.07 -4.16 31.68
C ASP A 115 6.60 -4.09 31.84
N GLU A 116 7.30 -5.22 31.68
CA GLU A 116 8.74 -5.30 31.92
C GLU A 116 9.56 -4.97 30.67
N SER A 117 9.21 -5.56 29.55
CA SER A 117 10.00 -5.44 28.32
C SER A 117 9.59 -4.28 27.44
N LEU A 118 8.37 -3.77 27.62
CA LEU A 118 7.73 -2.74 26.77
C LEU A 118 7.76 -3.08 25.26
N VAL A 119 7.96 -4.36 24.94
CA VAL A 119 7.92 -4.85 23.56
C VAL A 119 6.54 -4.63 22.98
N GLY A 120 6.49 -4.08 21.77
CA GLY A 120 5.26 -3.72 21.10
C GLY A 120 5.04 -2.21 20.97
N LEU A 121 5.83 -1.41 21.66
CA LEU A 121 5.83 0.04 21.47
C LEU A 121 6.55 0.41 20.17
N PRO A 122 5.94 1.27 19.34
CA PRO A 122 6.60 1.78 18.14
C PRO A 122 7.84 2.61 18.49
N ALA A 123 8.83 2.60 17.61
CA ALA A 123 9.97 3.51 17.71
C ALA A 123 9.52 4.95 17.41
N GLY A 124 10.19 5.95 18.00
CA GLY A 124 9.95 7.36 17.69
C GLY A 124 9.28 8.18 18.79
N LEU A 125 9.42 7.73 20.03
CA LEU A 125 9.02 8.54 21.18
C LEU A 125 9.89 9.81 21.23
N LYS A 126 9.23 10.98 21.34
CA LYS A 126 9.87 12.29 21.44
C LYS A 126 9.71 12.84 22.85
N ASP A 127 10.77 13.44 23.36
CA ASP A 127 10.78 14.19 24.64
C ASP A 127 10.31 13.41 25.89
N ALA A 128 10.39 12.06 25.85
CA ALA A 128 10.00 11.18 26.95
C ALA A 128 10.76 9.86 26.90
N HIS A 129 10.77 9.12 27.99
CA HIS A 129 11.35 7.79 28.06
C HIS A 129 10.25 6.72 28.10
N TYR A 130 10.49 5.60 27.42
CA TYR A 130 9.52 4.47 27.43
C TYR A 130 9.26 3.97 28.85
N GLU A 131 10.24 4.07 29.75
CA GLU A 131 10.14 3.68 31.15
C GLU A 131 9.14 4.53 31.95
N ASP A 132 8.80 5.74 31.46
CA ASP A 132 7.79 6.60 32.09
C ASP A 132 6.39 5.96 32.01
N LEU A 133 6.19 5.01 31.13
CA LEU A 133 4.96 4.23 31.05
C LEU A 133 4.72 3.39 32.32
N ASN A 134 5.73 3.16 33.12
CA ASN A 134 5.62 2.45 34.42
C ASN A 134 5.00 3.32 35.53
N GLN A 135 4.84 4.63 35.33
CA GLN A 135 4.17 5.50 36.29
C GLN A 135 2.67 5.15 36.39
N PRO A 136 2.03 5.41 37.54
CA PRO A 136 0.58 5.20 37.69
C PRO A 136 -0.22 5.99 36.66
N ASN A 137 -1.22 5.35 36.05
CA ASN A 137 -2.13 5.94 35.05
C ASN A 137 -1.44 6.55 33.83
N ALA A 138 -0.19 6.13 33.55
CA ALA A 138 0.59 6.61 32.44
C ALA A 138 0.09 6.04 31.11
N VAL A 139 0.03 6.90 30.10
CA VAL A 139 -0.27 6.52 28.72
C VAL A 139 0.67 7.24 27.76
N ILE A 140 0.99 6.58 26.65
CA ILE A 140 1.66 7.16 25.50
C ILE A 140 0.63 7.28 24.37
N ILE A 141 0.49 8.45 23.78
CA ILE A 141 -0.46 8.67 22.70
C ILE A 141 0.22 8.69 21.34
N ALA A 142 -0.43 8.10 20.34
CA ALA A 142 -0.07 8.32 18.96
C ALA A 142 -0.60 9.69 18.51
N LYS A 143 0.28 10.57 18.03
CA LYS A 143 -0.10 11.92 17.55
C LYS A 143 -1.11 11.85 16.41
N SER A 144 -1.06 10.77 15.64
CA SER A 144 -2.01 10.55 14.56
C SER A 144 -3.44 10.47 15.09
N ARG A 145 -4.29 11.41 14.65
CA ARG A 145 -5.73 11.52 14.98
C ARG A 145 -6.04 11.88 16.44
N SER A 146 -5.06 12.33 17.25
CA SER A 146 -5.28 12.78 18.61
C SER A 146 -6.21 14.02 18.69
N GLU A 147 -6.32 14.77 17.58
CA GLU A 147 -7.25 15.90 17.45
C GLU A 147 -8.72 15.54 17.73
N ARG A 148 -9.08 14.26 17.61
CA ARG A 148 -10.46 13.80 17.87
C ARG A 148 -10.88 13.88 19.33
N TYR A 149 -9.92 13.83 20.26
CA TYR A 149 -10.18 13.94 21.70
C TYR A 149 -9.35 15.04 22.36
N GLY A 150 -9.05 16.12 21.61
CA GLY A 150 -8.48 17.35 22.18
C GLY A 150 -6.99 17.53 21.98
N SER A 151 -6.29 16.65 21.24
CA SER A 151 -4.83 16.74 21.00
C SER A 151 -4.02 16.90 22.30
N PRO A 152 -4.17 16.03 23.29
CA PRO A 152 -3.46 16.19 24.56
C PRO A 152 -1.94 16.20 24.33
N LEU A 153 -1.24 17.00 25.11
CA LEU A 153 0.21 17.16 25.08
C LEU A 153 0.88 16.36 26.19
N LEU A 154 2.20 16.34 26.19
CA LEU A 154 2.98 15.73 27.27
C LEU A 154 2.64 16.38 28.61
N GLY A 155 2.26 15.57 29.58
CA GLY A 155 1.85 16.00 30.92
C GLY A 155 0.36 16.26 31.11
N ASP A 156 -0.41 16.35 30.02
CA ASP A 156 -1.87 16.54 30.11
C ASP A 156 -2.55 15.27 30.64
N GLU A 157 -3.75 15.48 31.20
CA GLU A 157 -4.61 14.40 31.66
C GLU A 157 -5.89 14.37 30.83
N PHE A 158 -6.46 13.18 30.66
CA PHE A 158 -7.77 12.96 30.04
C PHE A 158 -8.36 11.65 30.58
N GLU A 159 -9.58 11.32 30.21
CA GLU A 159 -10.24 10.11 30.70
C GLU A 159 -10.34 9.04 29.61
N ILE A 160 -10.11 7.79 30.01
CA ILE A 160 -10.37 6.58 29.20
C ILE A 160 -11.35 5.71 29.99
N ASN A 161 -12.55 5.48 29.46
CA ASN A 161 -13.62 4.71 30.11
C ASN A 161 -13.81 5.13 31.58
N ASP A 162 -13.98 6.43 31.82
CA ASP A 162 -14.16 7.04 33.15
C ASP A 162 -12.95 6.92 34.11
N HIS A 163 -11.78 6.53 33.62
CA HIS A 163 -10.55 6.48 34.37
C HIS A 163 -9.59 7.55 33.90
N ARG A 164 -9.11 8.36 34.83
CA ARG A 164 -8.16 9.44 34.55
C ARG A 164 -6.77 8.91 34.24
N VAL A 165 -6.20 9.31 33.11
CA VAL A 165 -4.88 8.91 32.63
C VAL A 165 -4.02 10.15 32.36
N LYS A 166 -2.68 10.00 32.50
CA LYS A 166 -1.71 11.05 32.24
C LYS A 166 -0.85 10.72 31.04
N VAL A 167 -0.68 11.68 30.15
CA VAL A 167 0.19 11.56 28.96
C VAL A 167 1.66 11.68 29.39
N VAL A 168 2.40 10.60 29.31
CA VAL A 168 3.85 10.56 29.60
C VAL A 168 4.70 10.56 28.34
N GLY A 169 4.09 10.47 27.16
CA GLY A 169 4.79 10.49 25.90
C GLY A 169 3.87 10.67 24.70
N VAL A 170 4.42 11.25 23.63
CA VAL A 170 3.74 11.42 22.35
C VAL A 170 4.56 10.77 21.27
N LEU A 171 3.98 9.78 20.58
CA LEU A 171 4.59 9.08 19.45
C LEU A 171 4.24 9.78 18.14
N ASP A 172 5.25 10.07 17.35
CA ASP A 172 5.08 10.54 15.96
C ASP A 172 4.89 9.33 15.04
N SER A 173 3.80 8.58 15.28
CA SER A 173 3.49 7.37 14.52
C SER A 173 2.89 7.67 13.16
N LYS A 174 3.14 6.79 12.19
CA LYS A 174 2.48 6.86 10.89
C LYS A 174 0.98 6.64 11.05
N LYS A 175 0.18 7.25 10.18
CA LYS A 175 -1.27 7.03 10.20
C LYS A 175 -1.57 5.56 9.92
N SER A 176 -2.13 4.86 10.90
CA SER A 176 -2.71 3.53 10.70
C SER A 176 -3.93 3.61 9.76
N PHE A 177 -4.29 2.49 9.17
CA PHE A 177 -5.54 2.35 8.42
C PHE A 177 -6.78 2.49 9.34
N SER A 178 -6.64 2.05 10.60
CA SER A 178 -7.71 2.20 11.59
C SER A 178 -8.16 3.66 11.71
N PRO A 179 -9.48 3.93 11.72
CA PRO A 179 -9.99 5.28 11.94
C PRO A 179 -9.81 5.77 13.37
N PHE A 180 -9.44 4.88 14.29
CA PHE A 180 -9.36 5.19 15.72
C PHE A 180 -7.94 5.60 16.12
N PRO A 181 -7.78 6.66 16.94
CA PRO A 181 -6.51 6.99 17.59
C PRO A 181 -6.03 5.82 18.44
N ILE A 182 -4.71 5.63 18.54
CA ILE A 182 -4.11 4.58 19.36
C ILE A 182 -3.50 5.20 20.61
N VAL A 183 -3.76 4.58 21.75
CA VAL A 183 -3.18 4.91 23.04
C VAL A 183 -2.47 3.67 23.58
N TYR A 184 -1.20 3.81 23.95
CA TYR A 184 -0.39 2.74 24.48
C TYR A 184 -0.31 2.85 26.00
N THR A 185 -0.40 1.72 26.69
CA THR A 185 -0.24 1.64 28.15
C THR A 185 0.33 0.28 28.55
N ALA A 186 0.73 0.11 29.81
CA ALA A 186 1.14 -1.17 30.32
C ALA A 186 -0.04 -2.15 30.41
N ILE A 187 0.17 -3.43 30.16
CA ILE A 187 -0.91 -4.42 30.10
C ILE A 187 -1.63 -4.57 31.44
N SER A 188 -0.93 -4.42 32.57
CA SER A 188 -1.54 -4.41 33.90
C SER A 188 -2.57 -3.29 34.06
N ARG A 189 -2.41 -2.17 33.35
CA ARG A 189 -3.33 -1.03 33.40
C ARG A 189 -4.51 -1.19 32.49
N VAL A 190 -4.36 -1.91 31.37
CA VAL A 190 -5.51 -2.25 30.52
C VAL A 190 -6.58 -2.97 31.36
N GLN A 191 -6.15 -3.82 32.29
CA GLN A 191 -7.07 -4.52 33.19
C GLN A 191 -7.87 -3.58 34.10
N SER A 192 -7.30 -2.45 34.53
CA SER A 192 -8.01 -1.44 35.32
C SER A 192 -8.89 -0.53 34.47
N LEU A 193 -8.44 -0.17 33.26
CA LEU A 193 -9.21 0.65 32.32
C LEU A 193 -10.38 -0.11 31.70
N MET A 194 -10.30 -1.46 31.67
CA MET A 194 -11.27 -2.37 31.03
C MET A 194 -11.50 -3.59 31.91
N PRO A 195 -12.33 -3.48 32.96
CA PRO A 195 -12.56 -4.59 33.91
C PRO A 195 -13.08 -5.88 33.28
N ASP A 196 -13.83 -5.76 32.19
CA ASP A 196 -14.36 -6.93 31.45
C ASP A 196 -13.29 -7.71 30.66
N LYS A 197 -12.10 -7.13 30.54
CA LYS A 197 -10.96 -7.67 29.77
C LYS A 197 -9.82 -8.19 30.66
N GLN A 198 -10.14 -8.59 31.89
CA GLN A 198 -9.15 -9.13 32.82
C GLN A 198 -8.64 -10.49 32.37
N ARG A 199 -7.30 -10.70 32.50
CA ARG A 199 -6.61 -11.96 32.20
C ARG A 199 -6.74 -12.45 30.75
N ILE A 200 -7.01 -11.55 29.84
CA ILE A 200 -7.03 -11.83 28.41
C ILE A 200 -6.03 -10.96 27.67
N VAL A 201 -5.55 -11.47 26.55
CA VAL A 201 -4.62 -10.81 25.64
C VAL A 201 -5.10 -11.02 24.21
N SER A 202 -4.77 -10.10 23.33
CA SER A 202 -5.16 -10.20 21.93
C SER A 202 -4.16 -10.99 21.09
N PHE A 203 -2.87 -10.85 21.44
CA PHE A 203 -1.75 -11.45 20.71
C PHE A 203 -0.65 -11.84 21.69
N ILE A 204 0.19 -12.80 21.29
CA ILE A 204 1.44 -13.10 21.97
C ILE A 204 2.57 -12.85 20.97
N LEU A 205 3.48 -11.95 21.33
CA LEU A 205 4.65 -11.63 20.52
C LEU A 205 5.79 -12.56 20.88
N VAL A 206 6.45 -13.15 19.90
CA VAL A 206 7.48 -14.17 20.13
C VAL A 206 8.74 -13.84 19.34
N LYS A 207 9.88 -14.04 19.99
CA LYS A 207 11.20 -14.01 19.34
C LYS A 207 11.86 -15.38 19.43
N PRO A 208 12.37 -15.92 18.31
CA PRO A 208 13.14 -17.16 18.30
C PRO A 208 14.51 -16.95 18.95
N LYS A 209 15.09 -18.02 19.53
CA LYS A 209 16.51 -18.06 19.93
C LYS A 209 17.40 -17.94 18.70
N ALA A 210 18.62 -17.45 18.89
CA ALA A 210 19.60 -17.37 17.84
C ALA A 210 19.85 -18.76 17.20
N GLY A 211 19.77 -18.83 15.86
CA GLY A 211 19.97 -20.06 15.11
C GLY A 211 18.73 -20.97 14.96
N VAL A 212 17.59 -20.60 15.54
CA VAL A 212 16.32 -21.32 15.36
C VAL A 212 15.57 -20.74 14.17
N ASP A 213 15.16 -21.59 13.25
CA ASP A 213 14.32 -21.18 12.11
C ASP A 213 12.93 -20.78 12.59
N ALA A 214 12.46 -19.63 12.09
CA ALA A 214 11.16 -19.08 12.50
C ALA A 214 9.99 -19.95 12.01
N THR A 215 10.13 -20.61 10.86
CA THR A 215 9.09 -21.48 10.28
C THR A 215 8.91 -22.74 11.15
N GLU A 216 10.02 -23.38 11.51
CA GLU A 216 10.02 -24.57 12.38
C GLU A 216 9.46 -24.23 13.76
N LEU A 217 9.84 -23.07 14.29
CA LEU A 217 9.31 -22.62 15.60
C LEU A 217 7.80 -22.35 15.54
N CYS A 218 7.29 -21.73 14.47
CA CYS A 218 5.85 -21.54 14.29
C CYS A 218 5.10 -22.89 14.27
N GLN A 219 5.58 -23.87 13.53
CA GLN A 219 4.99 -25.21 13.50
C GLN A 219 4.96 -25.84 14.88
N LYS A 220 6.07 -25.78 15.60
CA LYS A 220 6.21 -26.34 16.93
C LYS A 220 5.25 -25.68 17.95
N ILE A 221 5.13 -24.35 17.92
CA ILE A 221 4.17 -23.63 18.75
C ILE A 221 2.74 -24.09 18.42
N ASN A 222 2.40 -24.24 17.14
CA ASN A 222 1.08 -24.69 16.72
C ASN A 222 0.76 -26.10 17.26
N GLU A 223 1.70 -27.02 17.17
CA GLU A 223 1.54 -28.42 17.63
C GLU A 223 1.43 -28.53 19.15
N GLU A 224 2.29 -27.81 19.91
CA GLU A 224 2.35 -27.92 21.36
C GLU A 224 1.24 -27.11 22.08
N THR A 225 0.77 -26.00 21.47
CA THR A 225 -0.21 -25.10 22.12
C THR A 225 -1.59 -25.14 21.52
N GLY A 226 -1.74 -25.61 20.27
CA GLY A 226 -3.00 -25.52 19.53
C GLY A 226 -3.36 -24.10 19.06
N LEU A 227 -2.48 -23.12 19.32
CA LEU A 227 -2.61 -21.75 18.84
C LEU A 227 -2.02 -21.63 17.43
N LYS A 228 -2.22 -20.50 16.78
CA LYS A 228 -1.69 -20.22 15.45
C LYS A 228 -0.51 -19.23 15.54
N ALA A 229 0.69 -19.74 15.39
CA ALA A 229 1.90 -18.93 15.27
C ALA A 229 2.16 -18.60 13.79
N ILE A 230 2.44 -17.33 13.50
CA ILE A 230 2.59 -16.79 12.15
C ILE A 230 3.81 -15.86 12.13
N GLN A 231 4.61 -15.94 11.08
CA GLN A 231 5.70 -14.99 10.88
C GLN A 231 5.17 -13.58 10.53
N LEU A 232 5.97 -12.56 10.83
CA LEU A 232 5.61 -11.15 10.59
C LEU A 232 5.04 -10.92 9.19
N TRP A 233 5.73 -11.35 8.14
CA TRP A 233 5.30 -11.10 6.77
C TRP A 233 4.04 -11.87 6.38
N ASP A 234 3.88 -13.09 6.84
CA ASP A 234 2.68 -13.89 6.59
C ASP A 234 1.46 -13.27 7.29
N PHE A 235 1.68 -12.70 8.49
CA PHE A 235 0.63 -11.99 9.21
C PHE A 235 0.25 -10.67 8.54
N VAL A 236 1.23 -9.94 8.02
CA VAL A 236 1.02 -8.75 7.17
C VAL A 236 0.17 -9.11 5.96
N PHE A 237 0.56 -10.14 5.19
CA PHE A 237 -0.18 -10.56 3.99
C PHE A 237 -1.58 -11.08 4.32
N SER A 238 -1.76 -11.82 5.41
CA SER A 238 -3.09 -12.28 5.84
C SER A 238 -4.00 -11.11 6.21
N THR A 239 -3.46 -10.10 6.90
CA THR A 239 -4.20 -8.87 7.24
C THR A 239 -4.56 -8.07 5.99
N MET A 240 -3.63 -7.90 5.04
CA MET A 240 -3.93 -7.25 3.75
C MET A 240 -5.00 -8.02 2.97
N LYS A 241 -4.92 -9.35 2.93
CA LYS A 241 -5.90 -10.22 2.28
C LYS A 241 -7.27 -10.11 2.93
N PHE A 242 -7.33 -10.06 4.26
CA PHE A 242 -8.58 -9.85 4.99
C PHE A 242 -9.26 -8.54 4.57
N TRP A 243 -8.53 -7.43 4.56
CA TRP A 243 -9.08 -6.15 4.10
C TRP A 243 -9.46 -6.16 2.63
N ALA A 244 -8.66 -6.79 1.78
CA ALA A 244 -8.96 -6.93 0.37
C ALA A 244 -10.25 -7.74 0.12
N ALA A 245 -10.49 -8.79 0.90
CA ALA A 245 -11.67 -9.65 0.75
C ALA A 245 -12.95 -9.04 1.37
N ASN A 246 -12.80 -8.28 2.48
CA ASN A 246 -13.94 -7.78 3.26
C ASN A 246 -14.29 -6.31 2.99
N THR A 247 -13.61 -5.66 2.04
CA THR A 247 -13.89 -4.27 1.67
C THR A 247 -14.02 -4.10 0.16
N GLY A 248 -14.71 -3.06 -0.28
CA GLY A 248 -14.80 -2.68 -1.69
C GLY A 248 -13.53 -2.02 -2.26
N ILE A 249 -12.44 -1.94 -1.49
CA ILE A 249 -11.21 -1.25 -1.91
C ILE A 249 -10.63 -1.83 -3.21
N PRO A 250 -10.40 -3.17 -3.33
CA PRO A 250 -9.84 -3.71 -4.57
C PRO A 250 -10.77 -3.52 -5.78
N ILE A 251 -12.08 -3.58 -5.57
CA ILE A 251 -13.06 -3.36 -6.63
C ILE A 251 -12.98 -1.92 -7.14
N ASN A 252 -12.93 -0.95 -6.25
CA ASN A 252 -12.83 0.47 -6.61
C ASN A 252 -11.52 0.75 -7.40
N PHE A 253 -10.38 0.32 -6.86
CA PHE A 253 -9.10 0.52 -7.54
C PHE A 253 -9.02 -0.27 -8.85
N GLY A 254 -9.52 -1.50 -8.90
CA GLY A 254 -9.60 -2.31 -10.11
C GLY A 254 -10.44 -1.65 -11.19
N THR A 255 -11.60 -1.10 -10.84
CA THR A 255 -12.46 -0.34 -11.76
C THR A 255 -11.73 0.88 -12.32
N ASN A 256 -11.04 1.65 -11.47
CA ASN A 256 -10.26 2.80 -11.92
C ASN A 256 -9.14 2.40 -12.89
N VAL A 257 -8.40 1.32 -12.59
CA VAL A 257 -7.36 0.80 -13.48
C VAL A 257 -7.94 0.40 -14.83
N VAL A 258 -9.06 -0.33 -14.85
CA VAL A 258 -9.75 -0.71 -16.10
C VAL A 258 -10.19 0.52 -16.89
N MET A 259 -10.75 1.54 -16.25
CA MET A 259 -11.12 2.79 -16.90
C MET A 259 -9.91 3.49 -17.51
N VAL A 260 -8.80 3.60 -16.77
CA VAL A 260 -7.57 4.22 -17.28
C VAL A 260 -7.01 3.45 -18.47
N LEU A 261 -7.07 2.11 -18.46
CA LEU A 261 -6.65 1.27 -19.59
C LEU A 261 -7.51 1.50 -20.82
N ILE A 262 -8.83 1.55 -20.65
CA ILE A 262 -9.77 1.83 -21.77
C ILE A 262 -9.50 3.23 -22.34
N ILE A 263 -9.47 4.25 -21.50
CA ILE A 263 -9.23 5.64 -21.92
C ILE A 263 -7.87 5.77 -22.59
N GLY A 264 -6.82 5.20 -21.99
CA GLY A 264 -5.46 5.21 -22.52
C GLY A 264 -5.36 4.53 -23.88
N THR A 265 -6.03 3.39 -24.05
CA THR A 265 -6.09 2.68 -25.35
C THR A 265 -6.80 3.52 -26.40
N VAL A 266 -7.96 4.10 -26.07
CA VAL A 266 -8.75 4.94 -27.00
C VAL A 266 -7.96 6.18 -27.41
N ILE A 267 -7.40 6.92 -26.47
CA ILE A 267 -6.59 8.12 -26.75
C ILE A 267 -5.38 7.76 -27.61
N SER A 268 -4.65 6.69 -27.26
CA SER A 268 -3.48 6.25 -28.01
C SER A 268 -3.86 5.81 -29.43
N ALA A 269 -4.94 5.03 -29.58
CA ALA A 269 -5.42 4.59 -30.88
C ALA A 269 -5.86 5.77 -31.75
N GLN A 270 -6.61 6.72 -31.18
CA GLN A 270 -7.08 7.92 -31.91
C GLN A 270 -5.92 8.81 -32.33
N THR A 271 -4.93 9.01 -31.45
CA THR A 271 -3.78 9.87 -31.74
C THR A 271 -2.84 9.22 -32.76
N LEU A 272 -2.58 7.90 -32.65
CA LEU A 272 -1.85 7.15 -33.67
C LEU A 272 -2.57 7.16 -35.01
N TYR A 273 -3.89 7.02 -35.01
CA TYR A 273 -4.69 7.08 -36.22
C TYR A 273 -4.63 8.46 -36.88
N ALA A 274 -4.76 9.54 -36.12
CA ALA A 274 -4.60 10.90 -36.62
C ALA A 274 -3.20 11.11 -37.22
N PHE A 275 -2.14 10.66 -36.52
CA PHE A 275 -0.77 10.69 -37.03
C PHE A 275 -0.62 9.96 -38.35
N MET A 276 -1.25 8.79 -38.51
CA MET A 276 -1.22 8.02 -39.77
C MET A 276 -1.98 8.71 -40.90
N LEU A 277 -3.17 9.28 -40.64
CA LEU A 277 -3.93 10.01 -41.63
C LEU A 277 -3.18 11.21 -42.19
N GLU A 278 -2.51 11.95 -41.33
CA GLU A 278 -1.75 13.14 -41.75
C GLU A 278 -0.48 12.75 -42.53
N ASN A 279 0.08 11.55 -42.29
CA ASN A 279 1.23 11.02 -43.03
C ASN A 279 0.80 10.05 -44.16
N ILE A 280 -0.47 10.04 -44.53
CA ILE A 280 -1.06 9.09 -45.48
C ILE A 280 -0.34 9.08 -46.84
N ARG A 281 0.08 10.24 -47.32
CA ARG A 281 0.86 10.37 -48.57
C ARG A 281 2.19 9.65 -48.51
N GLN A 282 2.88 9.74 -47.37
CA GLN A 282 4.16 9.03 -47.14
C GLN A 282 3.96 7.52 -47.12
N PHE A 283 2.93 7.03 -46.40
CA PHE A 283 2.58 5.61 -46.38
C PHE A 283 2.15 5.10 -47.79
N GLY A 284 1.39 5.91 -48.53
CA GLY A 284 1.02 5.61 -49.92
C GLY A 284 2.23 5.52 -50.84
N THR A 285 3.20 6.45 -50.72
CA THR A 285 4.46 6.41 -51.47
C THR A 285 5.26 5.15 -51.18
N PHE A 286 5.35 4.75 -49.91
CA PHE A 286 6.01 3.52 -49.54
C PHE A 286 5.37 2.29 -50.15
N LYS A 287 4.04 2.24 -50.18
CA LYS A 287 3.25 1.18 -50.84
C LYS A 287 3.47 1.17 -52.36
N ALA A 288 3.54 2.33 -53.01
CA ALA A 288 3.82 2.46 -54.42
C ALA A 288 5.23 2.00 -54.82
N ILE A 289 6.21 2.16 -53.99
CA ILE A 289 7.60 1.68 -54.15
C ILE A 289 7.73 0.16 -53.86
N GLY A 290 6.66 -0.49 -53.41
CA GLY A 290 6.62 -1.93 -53.19
C GLY A 290 6.85 -2.39 -51.75
N ILE A 291 6.77 -1.49 -50.76
CA ILE A 291 6.85 -1.86 -49.35
C ILE A 291 5.60 -2.70 -49.00
N THR A 292 5.83 -3.84 -48.35
CA THR A 292 4.78 -4.78 -47.98
C THR A 292 3.94 -4.26 -46.81
N ASN A 293 2.67 -4.73 -46.72
CA ASN A 293 1.82 -4.41 -45.58
C ASN A 293 2.43 -4.81 -44.22
N GLY A 294 3.23 -5.90 -44.16
CA GLY A 294 3.92 -6.33 -42.97
C GLY A 294 5.02 -5.38 -42.52
N GLU A 295 5.73 -4.77 -43.50
CA GLU A 295 6.79 -3.79 -43.18
C GLU A 295 6.17 -2.48 -42.69
N LEU A 296 5.04 -2.03 -43.29
CA LEU A 296 4.29 -0.88 -42.79
C LEU A 296 3.76 -1.12 -41.36
N ALA A 297 3.24 -2.33 -41.08
CA ALA A 297 2.82 -2.72 -39.75
C ALA A 297 3.96 -2.64 -38.74
N ARG A 298 5.15 -3.15 -39.13
CA ARG A 298 6.34 -3.09 -38.28
C ARG A 298 6.79 -1.65 -38.00
N MET A 299 6.67 -0.74 -38.99
CA MET A 299 6.98 0.69 -38.77
C MET A 299 6.06 1.32 -37.73
N VAL A 300 4.74 1.11 -37.86
CA VAL A 300 3.74 1.60 -36.91
C VAL A 300 3.96 1.04 -35.50
N PHE A 301 4.24 -0.25 -35.42
CA PHE A 301 4.52 -0.92 -34.16
C PHE A 301 5.75 -0.35 -33.45
N VAL A 302 6.82 -0.11 -34.19
CA VAL A 302 8.03 0.54 -33.64
C VAL A 302 7.77 1.94 -33.17
N GLN A 303 6.99 2.72 -33.92
CA GLN A 303 6.60 4.09 -33.51
C GLN A 303 5.80 4.05 -32.21
N SER A 304 4.80 3.18 -32.11
CA SER A 304 3.95 3.03 -30.92
C SER A 304 4.77 2.61 -29.69
N ILE A 305 5.65 1.61 -29.83
CA ILE A 305 6.51 1.18 -28.72
C ILE A 305 7.47 2.30 -28.30
N THR A 306 8.05 3.02 -29.23
CA THR A 306 8.97 4.13 -28.91
C THR A 306 8.27 5.22 -28.10
N VAL A 307 7.09 5.65 -28.53
CA VAL A 307 6.28 6.63 -27.81
C VAL A 307 5.83 6.06 -26.46
N GLY A 308 5.44 4.76 -26.43
CA GLY A 308 5.06 4.04 -25.22
C GLY A 308 6.17 4.03 -24.16
N LEU A 309 7.40 3.73 -24.55
CA LEU A 309 8.55 3.73 -23.64
C LEU A 309 8.88 5.12 -23.10
N ILE A 310 8.83 6.14 -23.96
CA ILE A 310 9.06 7.53 -23.55
C ILE A 310 7.95 7.99 -22.59
N GLY A 311 6.68 7.77 -22.96
CA GLY A 311 5.53 8.11 -22.13
C GLY A 311 5.53 7.36 -20.78
N TYR A 312 5.92 6.09 -20.81
CA TYR A 312 6.10 5.29 -19.61
C TYR A 312 7.17 5.88 -18.68
N GLY A 313 8.37 6.16 -19.19
CA GLY A 313 9.45 6.74 -18.38
C GLY A 313 9.07 8.07 -17.74
N LEU A 314 8.43 8.96 -18.52
CA LEU A 314 7.95 10.25 -18.02
C LEU A 314 6.80 10.08 -17.01
N GLY A 315 5.83 9.20 -17.29
CA GLY A 315 4.68 8.97 -16.43
C GLY A 315 5.06 8.36 -15.08
N VAL A 316 5.92 7.33 -15.08
CA VAL A 316 6.45 6.73 -13.84
C VAL A 316 7.33 7.74 -13.08
N GLY A 317 8.16 8.51 -13.79
CA GLY A 317 8.96 9.56 -13.18
C GLY A 317 8.12 10.61 -12.47
N MET A 318 7.07 11.10 -13.12
CA MET A 318 6.11 12.06 -12.52
C MET A 318 5.38 11.47 -11.30
N ALA A 319 4.96 10.20 -11.37
CA ALA A 319 4.30 9.53 -10.26
C ALA A 319 5.24 9.34 -9.07
N SER A 320 6.51 9.01 -9.33
CA SER A 320 7.53 8.89 -8.30
C SER A 320 7.84 10.24 -7.64
N LEU A 321 7.94 11.30 -8.42
CA LEU A 321 8.10 12.67 -7.91
C LEU A 321 6.90 13.08 -7.06
N PHE A 322 5.67 12.80 -7.51
CA PHE A 322 4.47 13.06 -6.71
C PHE A 322 4.55 12.36 -5.35
N GLY A 323 4.98 11.10 -5.31
CA GLY A 323 5.17 10.34 -4.07
C GLY A 323 6.23 10.96 -3.14
N LEU A 324 7.33 11.48 -3.69
CA LEU A 324 8.39 12.13 -2.89
C LEU A 324 7.94 13.44 -2.23
N PHE A 325 7.05 14.18 -2.87
CA PHE A 325 6.50 15.41 -2.30
C PHE A 325 5.35 15.17 -1.32
N LEU A 326 4.90 13.93 -1.17
CA LEU A 326 3.82 13.60 -0.24
C LEU A 326 4.41 13.39 1.17
N PRO A 327 4.05 14.21 2.17
CA PRO A 327 4.56 14.02 3.53
C PRO A 327 4.02 12.71 4.15
N ASP A 328 4.79 12.08 5.02
CA ASP A 328 4.40 10.84 5.74
C ASP A 328 3.11 11.03 6.56
N THR A 329 2.83 12.26 6.98
CA THR A 329 1.60 12.64 7.69
C THR A 329 0.38 12.83 6.80
N ALA A 330 0.54 12.72 5.47
CA ALA A 330 -0.58 12.89 4.56
C ALA A 330 -1.68 11.85 4.81
N PRO A 331 -2.95 12.22 4.61
CA PRO A 331 -4.04 11.26 4.68
C PRO A 331 -3.95 10.19 3.58
N LEU A 332 -3.29 10.51 2.48
CA LEU A 332 -3.08 9.63 1.35
C LEU A 332 -1.89 8.71 1.60
N ALA A 333 -2.11 7.40 1.55
CA ALA A 333 -1.04 6.40 1.57
C ALA A 333 -0.44 6.26 0.18
N TYR A 334 0.87 6.31 0.06
CA TYR A 334 1.56 6.18 -1.22
C TYR A 334 2.80 5.29 -1.07
N TYR A 335 2.84 4.22 -1.83
CA TYR A 335 3.98 3.31 -1.86
C TYR A 335 4.09 2.68 -3.24
N THR A 336 5.23 2.84 -3.89
CA THR A 336 5.50 2.29 -5.22
C THR A 336 6.46 1.12 -5.09
N PRO A 337 5.97 -0.12 -5.01
CA PRO A 337 6.84 -1.29 -5.02
C PRO A 337 7.48 -1.46 -6.41
N PRO A 338 8.70 -2.01 -6.51
CA PRO A 338 9.38 -2.21 -7.79
C PRO A 338 8.58 -3.11 -8.75
N GLU A 339 7.81 -4.04 -8.25
CA GLU A 339 6.95 -4.93 -9.04
C GLU A 339 5.87 -4.15 -9.80
N LEU A 340 5.32 -3.09 -9.18
CA LEU A 340 4.31 -2.23 -9.81
C LEU A 340 4.87 -1.55 -11.07
N ILE A 341 6.13 -1.12 -11.03
CA ILE A 341 6.80 -0.47 -12.15
C ILE A 341 6.83 -1.41 -13.37
N TRP A 342 7.17 -2.68 -13.14
CA TRP A 342 7.15 -3.69 -14.21
C TRP A 342 5.73 -4.02 -14.69
N ILE A 343 4.77 -4.13 -13.78
CA ILE A 343 3.36 -4.37 -14.13
C ILE A 343 2.85 -3.24 -15.04
N VAL A 344 3.10 -1.99 -14.68
CA VAL A 344 2.70 -0.83 -15.49
C VAL A 344 3.40 -0.84 -16.84
N LEU A 345 4.69 -1.20 -16.93
CA LEU A 345 5.39 -1.35 -18.20
C LEU A 345 4.69 -2.34 -19.13
N PHE A 346 4.37 -3.53 -18.64
CA PHE A 346 3.70 -4.56 -19.44
C PHE A 346 2.29 -4.14 -19.86
N LEU A 347 1.53 -3.48 -18.98
CA LEU A 347 0.21 -2.96 -19.29
C LEU A 347 0.28 -1.88 -20.40
N VAL A 348 1.22 -0.93 -20.25
CA VAL A 348 1.43 0.15 -21.24
C VAL A 348 1.86 -0.42 -22.59
N MET A 349 2.79 -1.36 -22.60
CA MET A 349 3.19 -2.01 -23.85
C MET A 349 2.03 -2.79 -24.48
N GLY A 350 1.23 -3.48 -23.67
CA GLY A 350 0.05 -4.22 -24.13
C GLY A 350 -0.97 -3.31 -24.84
N PHE A 351 -1.36 -2.19 -24.22
CA PHE A 351 -2.31 -1.31 -24.88
C PHE A 351 -1.71 -0.52 -26.07
N CYS A 352 -0.40 -0.22 -26.07
CA CYS A 352 0.27 0.32 -27.25
C CYS A 352 0.20 -0.65 -28.45
N VAL A 353 0.36 -1.95 -28.20
CA VAL A 353 0.18 -2.98 -29.23
C VAL A 353 -1.26 -2.98 -29.74
N ILE A 354 -2.25 -2.99 -28.84
CA ILE A 354 -3.68 -2.97 -29.22
C ILE A 354 -4.01 -1.71 -30.02
N ALA A 355 -3.56 -0.53 -29.57
CA ALA A 355 -3.74 0.73 -30.27
C ALA A 355 -3.13 0.72 -31.68
N SER A 356 -1.94 0.11 -31.82
CA SER A 356 -1.28 -0.08 -33.12
C SER A 356 -2.11 -0.92 -34.07
N PHE A 357 -2.67 -2.04 -33.60
CA PHE A 357 -3.53 -2.90 -34.42
C PHE A 357 -4.81 -2.18 -34.88
N LEU A 358 -5.47 -1.45 -33.96
CA LEU A 358 -6.67 -0.70 -34.27
C LEU A 358 -6.42 0.38 -35.33
N SER A 359 -5.29 1.09 -35.21
CA SER A 359 -4.91 2.13 -36.16
C SER A 359 -4.49 1.54 -37.52
N LEU A 360 -3.72 0.45 -37.48
CA LEU A 360 -3.22 -0.22 -38.69
C LEU A 360 -4.34 -0.82 -39.56
N TYR A 361 -5.38 -1.40 -38.95
CA TYR A 361 -6.50 -1.99 -39.68
C TYR A 361 -7.14 -1.06 -40.69
N ARG A 362 -7.21 0.24 -40.40
CA ARG A 362 -7.72 1.25 -41.29
C ARG A 362 -6.71 1.66 -42.37
N VAL A 363 -5.42 1.78 -42.00
CA VAL A 363 -4.34 2.19 -42.92
C VAL A 363 -4.07 1.13 -43.98
N LEU A 364 -4.18 -0.14 -43.67
CA LEU A 364 -4.00 -1.22 -44.66
C LEU A 364 -5.07 -1.23 -45.73
N ARG A 365 -6.25 -0.66 -45.49
CA ARG A 365 -7.37 -0.54 -46.48
C ARG A 365 -7.25 0.68 -47.38
N ILE A 366 -6.22 1.51 -47.22
CA ILE A 366 -6.02 2.70 -48.06
C ILE A 366 -5.61 2.27 -49.47
N ASP A 367 -6.34 2.78 -50.46
CA ASP A 367 -6.01 2.60 -51.88
C ASP A 367 -4.75 3.42 -52.25
N PRO A 368 -3.71 2.81 -52.82
CA PRO A 368 -2.53 3.52 -53.30
C PRO A 368 -2.84 4.67 -54.28
N ALA A 369 -3.99 4.60 -54.96
CA ALA A 369 -4.43 5.65 -55.91
C ALA A 369 -4.70 7.02 -55.27
N ILE A 370 -4.84 7.10 -53.91
CA ILE A 370 -5.05 8.37 -53.19
C ILE A 370 -3.84 9.30 -53.35
N VAL A 371 -2.63 8.77 -53.52
CA VAL A 371 -1.40 9.55 -53.70
C VAL A 371 -1.37 10.31 -55.00
N PHE A 372 -2.11 9.81 -56.01
CA PHE A 372 -2.16 10.38 -57.36
C PHE A 372 -3.37 11.26 -57.64
N ARG A 373 -4.29 11.41 -56.67
CA ARG A 373 -5.53 12.22 -56.82
C ARG A 373 -5.50 13.60 -56.14
N GLY A 374 -4.33 14.04 -55.69
CA GLY A 374 -4.18 15.33 -54.99
C GLY A 374 -3.21 16.26 -55.65
#